data_ab45de0fafa8098e22dc478dd5d1f928
#
_entry.id   ab45de0fafa8098e22dc478dd5d1f928
#
_cell.length_a   1.000
_cell.length_b   1.000
_cell.length_c   1.000
_cell.angle_alpha   90.00
_cell.angle_beta   90.00
_cell.angle_gamma   90.00
#
_symmetry.space_group_name_H-M   'P 1'
#
loop_
_entity.id
_entity.type
_entity.pdbx_description
1 polymer ?
#
loop_
_entity_poly.entity_id
_entity_poly.type
_entity_poly.pdbx_seq_one_letter_code
_entity_poly.pdbx_strand_id
1 'polypeptide(L)'
;MARTRKRPGLKTVAKRTKRVREIEKKAAQPPEEILFRVEGKMSTFGGPHDFGMAADEDLALFTRRDLQDQKYAYLFLPAPPPGTCGVGRRLNPDQYYFACRWNYADTPKEFLRRALVRVENPQNGRAADARPVDWGPHPSTGRVADLSPGLAAALGLNTDDTVRITISARRATAVKPTLGVRRAGHGSSNPHTKPVIKQFVNSPNCSCRNGAKIDKIVLHCTEASLASTLQEFQKSEGRQVSAHYVIDRNGDIYQMVSDSDRSNHCMGANQNSIGIEHVGSETDALTAPQAAASGALIRWLVEQYQIPRTNIFGHDFTPGYSRPGGTSCPDKLFGAAHTQRTIAAWVDANV
;
A
#
# COMPACT_ATOMS: atom_id res chain seq x y z
N MET A 1 -79.50 -13.59 -5.90
CA MET A 1 -78.21 -13.78 -6.54
C MET A 1 -77.09 -13.63 -5.47
N ALA A 2 -76.46 -14.74 -5.02
CA ALA A 2 -75.45 -14.75 -3.99
C ALA A 2 -74.06 -14.62 -4.64
N ARG A 3 -73.29 -13.57 -4.27
CA ARG A 3 -71.94 -13.37 -4.72
C ARG A 3 -70.99 -14.24 -3.84
N THR A 4 -70.43 -15.30 -4.44
CA THR A 4 -69.42 -16.14 -3.85
C THR A 4 -68.04 -15.36 -3.78
N ARG A 5 -67.55 -15.05 -2.59
CA ARG A 5 -66.18 -14.51 -2.36
C ARG A 5 -65.17 -15.63 -2.57
N LYS A 6 -64.33 -15.52 -3.61
CA LYS A 6 -63.16 -16.42 -3.82
C LYS A 6 -62.17 -16.27 -2.66
N ARG A 7 -61.83 -17.38 -2.01
CA ARG A 7 -60.78 -17.44 -0.98
C ARG A 7 -59.39 -17.20 -1.64
N PRO A 8 -58.49 -16.41 -1.03
CA PRO A 8 -57.15 -16.22 -1.59
C PRO A 8 -56.37 -17.54 -1.54
N GLY A 9 -55.66 -17.85 -2.64
CA GLY A 9 -54.94 -19.11 -2.80
C GLY A 9 -53.77 -19.26 -1.81
N LEU A 10 -53.47 -20.51 -1.42
CA LEU A 10 -52.40 -20.88 -0.45
C LEU A 10 -51.05 -20.21 -0.71
N LYS A 11 -50.65 -19.92 -1.96
CA LYS A 11 -49.40 -19.23 -2.34
C LYS A 11 -49.35 -17.76 -1.86
N THR A 12 -50.50 -17.09 -1.79
CA THR A 12 -50.62 -15.69 -1.35
C THR A 12 -50.52 -15.58 0.16
N VAL A 13 -51.06 -16.56 0.90
CA VAL A 13 -50.97 -16.65 2.35
C VAL A 13 -49.52 -16.93 2.79
N ALA A 14 -48.84 -17.87 2.12
CA ALA A 14 -47.44 -18.20 2.43
C ALA A 14 -46.48 -17.02 2.20
N LYS A 15 -46.65 -16.23 1.11
CA LYS A 15 -45.86 -15.00 0.88
C LYS A 15 -46.09 -13.92 1.94
N ARG A 16 -47.35 -13.76 2.39
CA ARG A 16 -47.70 -12.80 3.43
C ARG A 16 -47.12 -13.20 4.79
N THR A 17 -47.16 -14.49 5.14
CA THR A 17 -46.57 -15.01 6.38
C THR A 17 -45.05 -14.89 6.39
N LYS A 18 -44.39 -15.11 5.24
CA LYS A 18 -42.91 -14.94 5.13
C LYS A 18 -42.51 -13.48 5.31
N ARG A 19 -43.28 -12.53 4.72
CA ARG A 19 -43.02 -11.09 4.83
C ARG A 19 -43.30 -10.56 6.25
N VAL A 20 -44.32 -11.08 6.93
CA VAL A 20 -44.61 -10.73 8.33
C VAL A 20 -43.51 -11.25 9.25
N ARG A 21 -43.04 -12.50 9.08
CA ARG A 21 -41.91 -13.05 9.85
C ARG A 21 -40.59 -12.32 9.60
N GLU A 22 -40.35 -11.82 8.39
CA GLU A 22 -39.18 -10.97 8.10
C GLU A 22 -39.29 -9.59 8.77
N ILE A 23 -40.48 -9.00 8.81
CA ILE A 23 -40.74 -7.73 9.51
C ILE A 23 -40.59 -7.92 11.03
N GLU A 24 -41.16 -9.00 11.59
CA GLU A 24 -41.04 -9.34 13.00
C GLU A 24 -39.57 -9.65 13.40
N LYS A 25 -38.81 -10.34 12.54
CA LYS A 25 -37.38 -10.59 12.74
C LYS A 25 -36.53 -9.30 12.70
N LYS A 26 -36.97 -8.32 11.88
CA LYS A 26 -36.34 -7.01 11.80
C LYS A 26 -36.68 -6.12 13.01
N ALA A 27 -37.91 -6.27 13.54
CA ALA A 27 -38.37 -5.55 14.73
C ALA A 27 -37.85 -6.15 16.05
N ALA A 28 -37.41 -7.42 16.06
CA ALA A 28 -36.88 -8.10 17.24
C ALA A 28 -35.34 -7.95 17.41
N GLN A 29 -34.68 -7.19 16.53
CA GLN A 29 -33.25 -6.88 16.72
C GLN A 29 -33.12 -5.68 17.66
N PRO A 30 -32.31 -5.78 18.74
CA PRO A 30 -32.05 -4.64 19.59
C PRO A 30 -31.52 -3.45 18.74
N PRO A 31 -31.85 -2.21 19.11
CA PRO A 31 -31.41 -1.03 18.37
C PRO A 31 -29.89 -1.09 18.20
N GLU A 32 -29.43 -0.78 16.99
CA GLU A 32 -28.02 -0.80 16.65
C GLU A 32 -27.31 0.30 17.44
N GLU A 33 -26.38 -0.08 18.33
CA GLU A 33 -25.60 0.87 19.11
C GLU A 33 -24.74 1.72 18.18
N ILE A 34 -24.97 3.03 18.17
CA ILE A 34 -24.23 4.00 17.38
C ILE A 34 -23.03 4.47 18.21
N LEU A 35 -21.83 4.13 17.76
CA LEU A 35 -20.57 4.54 18.39
C LEU A 35 -20.14 5.95 17.97
N PHE A 36 -20.48 6.33 16.72
CA PHE A 36 -20.14 7.63 16.17
C PHE A 36 -21.15 8.04 15.12
N ARG A 37 -21.55 9.30 15.12
CA ARG A 37 -22.38 9.90 14.07
C ARG A 37 -22.04 11.36 13.90
N VAL A 38 -21.86 11.77 12.64
CA VAL A 38 -21.68 13.16 12.27
C VAL A 38 -22.45 13.44 10.98
N GLU A 39 -22.97 14.66 10.85
CA GLU A 39 -23.65 15.16 9.66
C GLU A 39 -23.22 16.60 9.42
N GLY A 40 -22.91 16.95 8.19
CA GLY A 40 -22.47 18.28 7.80
C GLY A 40 -21.86 18.32 6.41
N LYS A 41 -21.29 19.47 6.06
CA LYS A 41 -20.67 19.69 4.77
C LYS A 41 -19.45 18.78 4.54
N MET A 42 -19.22 18.41 3.27
CA MET A 42 -18.08 17.60 2.87
C MET A 42 -17.24 18.27 1.77
N SER A 43 -16.04 17.78 1.55
CA SER A 43 -15.22 17.97 0.35
C SER A 43 -14.68 16.65 -0.18
N THR A 44 -13.90 16.70 -1.23
CA THR A 44 -13.20 15.52 -1.77
C THR A 44 -11.69 15.66 -1.56
N PHE A 45 -11.00 14.52 -1.40
CA PHE A 45 -9.56 14.49 -1.26
C PHE A 45 -8.97 13.19 -1.81
N GLY A 46 -7.65 13.22 -2.03
CA GLY A 46 -6.84 12.07 -2.41
C GLY A 46 -6.81 11.79 -3.90
N GLY A 47 -5.81 11.02 -4.27
CA GLY A 47 -5.52 10.70 -5.66
C GLY A 47 -4.47 11.61 -6.30
N PRO A 48 -4.02 11.24 -7.53
CA PRO A 48 -2.87 11.88 -8.18
C PRO A 48 -3.11 13.35 -8.58
N HIS A 49 -4.38 13.72 -8.70
CA HIS A 49 -4.79 15.07 -9.16
C HIS A 49 -5.28 15.98 -8.04
N ASP A 50 -5.11 15.57 -6.79
CA ASP A 50 -5.45 16.42 -5.65
C ASP A 50 -4.35 17.45 -5.40
N PHE A 51 -4.61 18.70 -5.80
CA PHE A 51 -3.68 19.82 -5.63
C PHE A 51 -3.72 20.41 -4.20
N GLY A 52 -4.72 20.08 -3.40
CA GLY A 52 -4.83 20.48 -2.01
C GLY A 52 -3.94 19.68 -1.05
N MET A 53 -3.38 18.58 -1.52
CA MET A 53 -2.55 17.66 -0.76
C MET A 53 -1.09 17.76 -1.18
N ALA A 54 -0.17 17.84 -0.22
CA ALA A 54 1.27 17.88 -0.51
C ALA A 54 1.74 16.54 -1.12
N ALA A 55 2.81 16.60 -1.93
CA ALA A 55 3.34 15.42 -2.62
C ALA A 55 3.90 14.36 -1.68
N ASP A 56 4.31 14.75 -0.47
CA ASP A 56 4.89 13.93 0.59
C ASP A 56 3.94 13.73 1.79
N GLU A 57 2.67 14.10 1.64
CA GLU A 57 1.68 14.00 2.71
C GLU A 57 1.32 12.56 3.02
N ASP A 58 1.50 12.18 4.29
CA ASP A 58 1.11 10.88 4.82
C ASP A 58 -0.33 10.92 5.36
N LEU A 59 -0.90 9.74 5.63
CA LEU A 59 -2.24 9.58 6.17
C LEU A 59 -2.21 9.31 7.68
N ALA A 60 -3.21 9.77 8.40
CA ALA A 60 -3.30 9.56 9.86
C ALA A 60 -3.52 8.09 10.26
N LEU A 61 -4.14 7.28 9.37
CA LEU A 61 -4.51 5.90 9.67
C LEU A 61 -3.70 4.87 8.88
N PHE A 62 -3.03 5.25 7.80
CA PHE A 62 -2.25 4.34 6.95
C PHE A 62 -0.86 4.89 6.70
N THR A 63 0.10 3.99 6.69
CA THR A 63 1.52 4.29 6.50
C THR A 63 2.02 3.71 5.17
N ARG A 64 3.25 4.02 4.80
CA ARG A 64 3.92 3.44 3.62
C ARG A 64 3.97 1.90 3.65
N ARG A 65 4.02 1.30 4.84
CA ARG A 65 3.96 -0.16 5.01
C ARG A 65 2.64 -0.74 4.49
N ASP A 66 1.54 -0.03 4.65
CA ASP A 66 0.22 -0.50 4.25
C ASP A 66 0.03 -0.55 2.73
N LEU A 67 0.89 0.13 1.95
CA LEU A 67 0.89 0.09 0.48
C LEU A 67 1.13 -1.32 -0.06
N GLN A 68 1.85 -2.17 0.68
CA GLN A 68 2.20 -3.53 0.28
C GLN A 68 1.40 -4.60 1.05
N ASP A 69 0.66 -4.20 2.07
CA ASP A 69 -0.25 -5.10 2.76
C ASP A 69 -1.41 -5.48 1.82
N GLN A 70 -1.50 -6.76 1.42
CA GLN A 70 -2.57 -7.27 0.54
C GLN A 70 -3.97 -6.86 1.00
N LYS A 71 -4.16 -6.70 2.30
CA LYS A 71 -5.42 -6.30 2.91
C LYS A 71 -5.84 -4.87 2.55
N TYR A 72 -4.88 -3.98 2.35
CA TYR A 72 -5.11 -2.55 2.13
C TYR A 72 -4.61 -2.05 0.78
N ALA A 73 -3.85 -2.85 0.04
CA ALA A 73 -3.26 -2.48 -1.25
C ALA A 73 -4.29 -1.94 -2.26
N TYR A 74 -5.55 -2.41 -2.18
CA TYR A 74 -6.62 -1.93 -3.06
C TYR A 74 -6.96 -0.44 -2.90
N LEU A 75 -6.66 0.14 -1.72
CA LEU A 75 -6.88 1.58 -1.45
C LEU A 75 -5.93 2.47 -2.21
N PHE A 76 -4.85 1.92 -2.76
CA PHE A 76 -3.76 2.68 -3.32
C PHE A 76 -3.57 2.40 -4.81
N LEU A 77 -3.03 3.38 -5.52
CA LEU A 77 -2.59 3.22 -6.90
C LEU A 77 -1.41 2.24 -6.96
N PRO A 78 -1.34 1.39 -8.00
CA PRO A 78 -0.27 0.39 -8.13
C PRO A 78 1.12 1.02 -8.29
N ALA A 79 1.18 2.25 -8.84
CA ALA A 79 2.40 3.03 -8.96
C ALA A 79 2.17 4.45 -8.41
N PRO A 80 3.18 5.07 -7.79
CA PRO A 80 3.06 6.44 -7.32
C PRO A 80 2.97 7.42 -8.50
N PRO A 81 2.22 8.50 -8.36
CA PRO A 81 2.32 9.63 -9.29
C PRO A 81 3.75 10.18 -9.32
N PRO A 82 4.23 10.69 -10.47
CA PRO A 82 5.56 11.31 -10.56
C PRO A 82 5.77 12.39 -9.49
N GLY A 83 6.94 12.39 -8.85
CA GLY A 83 7.30 13.35 -7.80
C GLY A 83 6.58 13.15 -6.46
N THR A 84 5.89 12.03 -6.27
CA THR A 84 5.11 11.72 -5.05
C THR A 84 5.84 10.70 -4.19
N CYS A 85 5.97 10.98 -2.89
CA CYS A 85 6.44 10.03 -1.88
C CYS A 85 5.46 9.85 -0.71
N GLY A 86 4.49 10.72 -0.56
CA GLY A 86 3.44 10.62 0.45
C GLY A 86 2.39 9.55 0.14
N VAL A 87 1.71 9.07 1.17
CA VAL A 87 0.67 8.02 1.07
C VAL A 87 -0.65 8.61 0.58
N GLY A 88 -0.93 9.87 0.90
CA GLY A 88 -2.18 10.55 0.56
C GLY A 88 -2.44 10.64 -0.94
N ARG A 89 -1.46 11.10 -1.71
CA ARG A 89 -1.57 11.17 -3.18
C ARG A 89 -1.58 9.82 -3.89
N ARG A 90 -1.23 8.75 -3.19
CA ARG A 90 -1.29 7.39 -3.70
C ARG A 90 -2.65 6.74 -3.53
N LEU A 91 -3.58 7.37 -2.83
CA LEU A 91 -4.94 6.87 -2.73
C LEU A 91 -5.55 6.72 -4.12
N ASN A 92 -6.21 5.58 -4.37
CA ASN A 92 -6.93 5.32 -5.60
C ASN A 92 -8.29 6.04 -5.56
N PRO A 93 -8.52 7.08 -6.37
CA PRO A 93 -9.74 7.90 -6.31
C PRO A 93 -11.02 7.12 -6.58
N ASP A 94 -10.94 5.94 -7.23
CA ASP A 94 -12.08 5.08 -7.53
C ASP A 94 -12.51 4.21 -6.33
N GLN A 95 -11.68 4.12 -5.28
CA GLN A 95 -12.00 3.37 -4.07
C GLN A 95 -12.80 4.22 -3.09
N TYR A 96 -13.60 3.58 -2.24
CA TYR A 96 -14.44 4.25 -1.26
C TYR A 96 -13.69 4.41 0.06
N TYR A 97 -13.14 5.59 0.26
CA TYR A 97 -12.47 6.02 1.49
C TYR A 97 -12.89 7.43 1.88
N PHE A 98 -12.59 7.81 3.12
CA PHE A 98 -12.87 9.15 3.61
C PHE A 98 -12.00 9.51 4.82
N ALA A 99 -11.88 10.81 5.09
CA ALA A 99 -11.34 11.40 6.30
C ALA A 99 -12.48 11.99 7.15
N CYS A 100 -12.33 11.97 8.44
CA CYS A 100 -13.21 12.63 9.39
C CYS A 100 -12.41 13.08 10.63
N ARG A 101 -12.91 14.03 11.40
CA ARG A 101 -12.26 14.46 12.64
C ARG A 101 -12.52 13.48 13.78
N TRP A 102 -11.74 12.41 13.80
CA TRP A 102 -11.84 11.36 14.80
C TRP A 102 -11.39 11.83 16.19
N ASN A 103 -12.14 11.47 17.22
CA ASN A 103 -11.61 11.43 18.57
C ASN A 103 -11.00 10.05 18.83
N TYR A 104 -9.69 9.94 18.82
CA TYR A 104 -9.00 8.64 18.97
C TYR A 104 -9.15 8.03 20.37
N ALA A 105 -9.64 8.76 21.37
CA ALA A 105 -10.01 8.20 22.66
C ALA A 105 -11.30 7.35 22.56
N ASP A 106 -12.27 7.78 21.75
CA ASP A 106 -13.54 7.08 21.54
C ASP A 106 -13.49 6.11 20.35
N THR A 107 -12.72 6.47 19.32
CA THR A 107 -12.52 5.67 18.09
C THR A 107 -11.03 5.45 17.84
N PRO A 108 -10.39 4.47 18.51
CA PRO A 108 -8.96 4.21 18.38
C PRO A 108 -8.53 3.94 16.93
N LYS A 109 -7.32 4.33 16.55
CA LYS A 109 -6.78 4.16 15.17
C LYS A 109 -6.90 2.72 14.67
N GLU A 110 -6.56 1.73 15.49
CA GLU A 110 -6.67 0.30 15.11
C GLU A 110 -8.11 -0.15 14.83
N PHE A 111 -9.09 0.42 15.55
CA PHE A 111 -10.50 0.19 15.28
C PHE A 111 -10.88 0.78 13.91
N LEU A 112 -10.55 2.07 13.68
CA LEU A 112 -10.85 2.77 12.42
C LEU A 112 -10.20 2.10 11.20
N ARG A 113 -8.96 1.65 11.31
CA ARG A 113 -8.26 0.91 10.24
C ARG A 113 -9.01 -0.34 9.78
N ARG A 114 -9.75 -0.99 10.68
CA ARG A 114 -10.52 -2.22 10.39
C ARG A 114 -11.97 -1.94 10.02
N ALA A 115 -12.48 -0.77 10.35
CA ALA A 115 -13.88 -0.43 10.16
C ALA A 115 -14.26 -0.27 8.68
N LEU A 116 -15.48 -0.67 8.34
CA LEU A 116 -16.23 -0.20 7.19
C LEU A 116 -17.39 0.63 7.73
N VAL A 117 -17.49 1.86 7.26
CA VAL A 117 -18.36 2.87 7.84
C VAL A 117 -19.41 3.27 6.82
N ARG A 118 -20.65 3.38 7.27
CA ARG A 118 -21.75 3.83 6.44
C ARG A 118 -21.65 5.33 6.20
N VAL A 119 -21.52 5.70 4.94
CA VAL A 119 -21.56 7.08 4.44
C VAL A 119 -22.82 7.24 3.60
N GLU A 120 -23.59 8.29 3.87
CA GLU A 120 -24.90 8.49 3.28
C GLU A 120 -25.08 9.93 2.80
N ASN A 121 -25.71 10.10 1.64
CA ASN A 121 -26.27 11.37 1.23
C ASN A 121 -27.72 11.47 1.79
N PRO A 122 -27.96 12.30 2.81
CA PRO A 122 -29.27 12.37 3.46
C PRO A 122 -30.38 12.96 2.57
N GLN A 123 -30.03 13.65 1.47
CA GLN A 123 -31.00 14.27 0.57
C GLN A 123 -31.61 13.27 -0.41
N ASN A 124 -30.83 12.29 -0.88
CA ASN A 124 -31.29 11.32 -1.88
C ASN A 124 -31.36 9.88 -1.37
N GLY A 125 -30.92 9.63 -0.12
CA GLY A 125 -30.91 8.33 0.55
C GLY A 125 -29.87 7.34 0.01
N ARG A 126 -29.00 7.74 -0.94
CA ARG A 126 -27.89 6.90 -1.41
C ARG A 126 -26.89 6.72 -0.29
N ALA A 127 -26.37 5.50 -0.16
CA ALA A 127 -25.38 5.20 0.86
C ALA A 127 -24.44 4.10 0.41
N ALA A 128 -23.19 4.20 0.85
CA ALA A 128 -22.15 3.21 0.62
C ALA A 128 -21.34 2.96 1.89
N ASP A 129 -20.66 1.81 1.93
CA ASP A 129 -19.71 1.53 3.00
C ASP A 129 -18.32 1.95 2.51
N ALA A 130 -17.61 2.74 3.31
CA ALA A 130 -16.32 3.30 2.98
C ALA A 130 -15.32 3.10 4.13
N ARG A 131 -14.03 3.20 3.82
CA ARG A 131 -12.96 3.02 4.79
C ARG A 131 -12.44 4.36 5.31
N PRO A 132 -12.38 4.56 6.63
CA PRO A 132 -11.60 5.64 7.20
C PRO A 132 -10.13 5.50 6.82
N VAL A 133 -9.48 6.56 6.33
CA VAL A 133 -8.06 6.54 5.97
C VAL A 133 -7.26 7.67 6.58
N ASP A 134 -7.92 8.79 6.95
CA ASP A 134 -7.24 9.98 7.43
C ASP A 134 -8.03 10.73 8.50
N TRP A 135 -7.41 11.74 9.07
CA TRP A 135 -8.01 12.73 9.97
C TRP A 135 -8.13 14.08 9.24
N GLY A 136 -9.33 14.61 9.21
CA GLY A 136 -9.63 15.88 8.53
C GLY A 136 -11.13 15.98 8.24
N PRO A 137 -11.58 17.04 7.59
CA PRO A 137 -10.89 18.28 7.21
C PRO A 137 -10.54 19.18 8.40
N HIS A 138 -9.67 20.18 8.18
CA HIS A 138 -9.33 21.15 9.23
C HIS A 138 -10.59 21.90 9.71
N PRO A 139 -10.75 22.16 11.02
CA PRO A 139 -11.95 22.79 11.57
C PRO A 139 -12.34 24.12 10.92
N SER A 140 -11.35 24.91 10.47
CA SER A 140 -11.58 26.22 9.81
C SER A 140 -12.35 26.14 8.49
N THR A 141 -12.45 24.94 7.87
CA THR A 141 -13.18 24.74 6.61
C THR A 141 -14.69 24.69 6.81
N GLY A 142 -15.18 24.52 8.04
CA GLY A 142 -16.60 24.30 8.34
C GLY A 142 -17.14 22.97 7.85
N ARG A 143 -16.30 22.08 7.32
CA ARG A 143 -16.67 20.75 6.82
C ARG A 143 -16.43 19.69 7.88
N VAL A 144 -17.16 18.56 7.79
CA VAL A 144 -17.07 17.44 8.73
C VAL A 144 -16.31 16.24 8.18
N ALA A 145 -16.24 16.11 6.85
CA ALA A 145 -15.58 14.99 6.19
C ALA A 145 -15.03 15.37 4.83
N ASP A 146 -13.98 14.62 4.41
CA ASP A 146 -13.47 14.61 3.04
C ASP A 146 -13.64 13.20 2.47
N LEU A 147 -14.30 13.09 1.32
CA LEU A 147 -14.60 11.81 0.66
C LEU A 147 -13.67 11.56 -0.52
N SER A 148 -13.43 10.29 -0.85
CA SER A 148 -12.82 9.99 -2.16
C SER A 148 -13.71 10.48 -3.30
N PRO A 149 -13.12 10.87 -4.46
CA PRO A 149 -13.90 11.24 -5.64
C PRO A 149 -14.92 10.18 -6.06
N GLY A 150 -14.54 8.90 -6.05
CA GLY A 150 -15.42 7.78 -6.39
C GLY A 150 -16.58 7.60 -5.41
N LEU A 151 -16.34 7.79 -4.11
CA LEU A 151 -17.41 7.74 -3.11
C LEU A 151 -18.39 8.90 -3.27
N ALA A 152 -17.88 10.13 -3.44
CA ALA A 152 -18.70 11.32 -3.64
C ALA A 152 -19.60 11.16 -4.89
N ALA A 153 -19.04 10.70 -6.01
CA ALA A 153 -19.77 10.44 -7.25
C ALA A 153 -20.84 9.36 -7.07
N ALA A 154 -20.54 8.25 -6.38
CA ALA A 154 -21.51 7.17 -6.12
C ALA A 154 -22.70 7.65 -5.28
N LEU A 155 -22.47 8.57 -4.34
CA LEU A 155 -23.49 9.14 -3.48
C LEU A 155 -24.22 10.33 -4.14
N GLY A 156 -23.71 10.84 -5.26
CA GLY A 156 -24.23 12.05 -5.92
C GLY A 156 -24.01 13.29 -5.07
N LEU A 157 -22.80 13.43 -4.47
CA LEU A 157 -22.39 14.55 -3.63
C LEU A 157 -21.34 15.38 -4.34
N ASN A 158 -21.43 16.70 -4.17
CA ASN A 158 -20.44 17.68 -4.57
C ASN A 158 -19.85 18.36 -3.32
N THR A 159 -18.76 19.09 -3.49
CA THR A 159 -18.18 19.89 -2.41
C THR A 159 -19.22 20.84 -1.81
N ASP A 160 -19.24 20.89 -0.47
CA ASP A 160 -20.20 21.62 0.37
C ASP A 160 -21.61 21.02 0.46
N ASP A 161 -21.90 19.89 -0.19
CA ASP A 161 -23.09 19.12 0.08
C ASP A 161 -23.05 18.44 1.48
N THR A 162 -24.22 18.12 2.01
CA THR A 162 -24.33 17.48 3.32
C THR A 162 -24.15 15.98 3.20
N VAL A 163 -23.24 15.43 4.00
CA VAL A 163 -23.01 13.98 4.17
C VAL A 163 -23.33 13.57 5.60
N ARG A 164 -23.80 12.33 5.78
CA ARG A 164 -23.97 11.68 7.08
C ARG A 164 -23.05 10.47 7.18
N ILE A 165 -22.28 10.38 8.27
CA ILE A 165 -21.35 9.29 8.56
C ILE A 165 -21.80 8.63 9.85
N THR A 166 -21.96 7.29 9.84
CA THR A 166 -22.44 6.54 11.01
C THR A 166 -21.57 5.28 11.20
N ILE A 167 -20.98 5.13 12.38
CA ILE A 167 -20.33 3.92 12.85
C ILE A 167 -21.24 3.24 13.85
N SER A 168 -21.60 1.98 13.59
CA SER A 168 -22.35 1.17 14.54
C SER A 168 -21.53 -0.02 15.02
N ALA A 169 -21.79 -0.46 16.24
CA ALA A 169 -21.05 -1.57 16.88
C ALA A 169 -21.11 -2.87 16.08
N ARG A 170 -22.23 -3.15 15.40
CA ARG A 170 -22.38 -4.37 14.58
C ARG A 170 -21.57 -4.37 13.29
N ARG A 171 -21.38 -3.20 12.65
CA ARG A 171 -20.63 -3.08 11.39
C ARG A 171 -19.14 -3.07 11.61
N ALA A 172 -18.70 -2.66 12.80
CA ALA A 172 -17.29 -2.68 13.17
C ALA A 172 -16.67 -4.10 13.19
N THR A 173 -17.49 -5.14 13.36
CA THR A 173 -17.05 -6.54 13.43
C THR A 173 -17.25 -7.35 12.14
N ALA A 174 -17.95 -6.82 11.15
CA ALA A 174 -18.32 -7.54 9.93
C ALA A 174 -17.44 -7.15 8.72
N VAL A 175 -16.19 -7.57 8.70
CA VAL A 175 -15.34 -7.42 7.50
C VAL A 175 -15.30 -8.73 6.73
N LYS A 176 -16.19 -8.89 5.75
CA LYS A 176 -15.91 -9.68 4.54
C LYS A 176 -15.67 -8.70 3.41
N PRO A 177 -14.49 -8.71 2.75
CA PRO A 177 -14.26 -7.85 1.60
C PRO A 177 -15.13 -8.33 0.44
N THR A 178 -16.13 -7.55 0.07
CA THR A 178 -16.83 -7.75 -1.20
C THR A 178 -15.99 -7.06 -2.27
N LEU A 179 -15.19 -7.85 -2.95
CA LEU A 179 -14.44 -7.46 -4.14
C LEU A 179 -15.43 -7.11 -5.26
N GLY A 180 -15.72 -5.84 -5.42
CA GLY A 180 -16.31 -5.29 -6.63
C GLY A 180 -15.21 -4.89 -7.61
N VAL A 181 -14.48 -5.87 -8.16
CA VAL A 181 -13.47 -5.61 -9.19
C VAL A 181 -14.18 -5.63 -10.54
N ARG A 182 -14.50 -4.47 -11.11
CA ARG A 182 -14.53 -4.32 -12.56
C ARG A 182 -13.08 -4.17 -13.03
N ARG A 183 -12.53 -5.26 -13.60
CA ARG A 183 -11.28 -5.24 -14.35
C ARG A 183 -11.44 -4.28 -15.54
N ALA A 184 -10.79 -3.12 -15.46
CA ALA A 184 -10.35 -2.42 -16.65
C ALA A 184 -9.00 -3.04 -17.02
N GLY A 185 -8.98 -3.80 -18.11
CA GLY A 185 -7.78 -4.41 -18.61
C GLY A 185 -6.86 -3.35 -19.19
N HIS A 186 -5.64 -3.32 -18.68
CA HIS A 186 -4.46 -2.99 -19.47
C HIS A 186 -3.45 -4.09 -19.21
N GLY A 187 -3.39 -5.01 -20.13
CA GLY A 187 -2.40 -6.07 -20.13
C GLY A 187 -1.02 -5.49 -20.37
N SER A 188 -0.19 -5.59 -19.35
CA SER A 188 1.22 -5.84 -19.55
C SER A 188 1.46 -7.21 -18.92
N SER A 189 1.57 -8.23 -19.74
CA SER A 189 1.99 -9.55 -19.30
C SER A 189 3.47 -9.47 -18.94
N ASN A 190 3.76 -9.17 -17.68
CA ASN A 190 5.09 -9.36 -17.15
C ASN A 190 5.26 -10.87 -16.94
N PRO A 191 6.12 -11.56 -17.70
CA PRO A 191 6.29 -13.02 -17.63
C PRO A 191 6.89 -13.48 -16.30
N HIS A 192 7.50 -12.58 -15.51
CA HIS A 192 8.06 -12.90 -14.20
C HIS A 192 7.22 -12.33 -13.06
N THR A 193 6.69 -13.23 -12.23
CA THR A 193 5.98 -12.84 -11.00
C THR A 193 6.97 -12.29 -9.99
N LYS A 194 6.59 -11.24 -9.24
CA LYS A 194 7.37 -10.74 -8.11
C LYS A 194 7.65 -11.90 -7.16
N PRO A 195 8.90 -12.16 -6.77
CA PRO A 195 9.22 -13.21 -5.79
C PRO A 195 8.54 -12.92 -4.45
N VAL A 196 8.32 -13.98 -3.67
CA VAL A 196 7.69 -13.86 -2.36
C VAL A 196 8.60 -13.05 -1.44
N ILE A 197 8.07 -11.94 -0.94
CA ILE A 197 8.70 -11.16 0.12
C ILE A 197 8.29 -11.76 1.45
N LYS A 198 9.25 -12.29 2.22
CA LYS A 198 9.00 -12.91 3.50
C LYS A 198 8.42 -11.93 4.50
N GLN A 199 8.98 -10.71 4.53
CA GLN A 199 8.53 -9.66 5.43
C GLN A 199 8.90 -8.29 4.87
N PHE A 200 8.01 -7.31 5.05
CA PHE A 200 8.35 -5.90 4.93
C PHE A 200 8.79 -5.38 6.32
N VAL A 201 10.06 -5.00 6.45
CA VAL A 201 10.65 -4.46 7.68
C VAL A 201 10.99 -3.00 7.42
N ASN A 202 10.09 -2.09 7.79
CA ASN A 202 10.21 -0.67 7.42
C ASN A 202 11.48 -0.01 7.95
N SER A 203 12.25 0.60 7.05
CA SER A 203 13.36 1.50 7.38
C SER A 203 12.88 2.97 7.34
N PRO A 204 13.14 3.78 8.36
CA PRO A 204 12.89 5.22 8.32
C PRO A 204 13.89 5.97 7.40
N ASN A 205 14.98 5.33 7.01
CA ASN A 205 16.08 5.93 6.26
C ASN A 205 15.80 5.93 4.75
N CYS A 206 14.72 6.55 4.37
CA CYS A 206 14.28 6.67 2.98
C CYS A 206 13.75 8.08 2.71
N SER A 207 13.65 8.44 1.44
CA SER A 207 13.09 9.71 1.01
C SER A 207 12.52 9.62 -0.40
N CYS A 208 11.89 10.69 -0.84
CA CYS A 208 11.28 10.79 -2.15
C CYS A 208 12.30 10.68 -3.28
N ARG A 209 11.97 9.96 -4.37
CA ARG A 209 12.76 9.94 -5.60
C ARG A 209 12.59 11.22 -6.44
N ASN A 210 11.68 12.14 -6.07
CA ASN A 210 11.41 13.39 -6.79
C ASN A 210 11.20 13.19 -8.31
N GLY A 211 10.49 12.14 -8.70
CA GLY A 211 10.23 11.80 -10.09
C GLY A 211 11.39 11.12 -10.84
N ALA A 212 12.50 10.85 -10.18
CA ALA A 212 13.62 10.16 -10.84
C ALA A 212 13.21 8.72 -11.22
N LYS A 213 13.49 8.36 -12.47
CA LYS A 213 13.28 7.00 -12.97
C LYS A 213 14.28 6.05 -12.33
N ILE A 214 13.82 4.85 -11.93
CA ILE A 214 14.71 3.76 -11.55
C ILE A 214 15.34 3.21 -12.83
N ASP A 215 16.65 3.32 -12.95
CA ASP A 215 17.41 2.93 -14.15
C ASP A 215 18.57 1.98 -13.87
N LYS A 216 18.82 1.65 -12.59
CA LYS A 216 19.92 0.74 -12.20
C LYS A 216 19.62 -0.06 -10.93
N ILE A 217 20.31 -1.17 -10.78
CA ILE A 217 20.34 -2.00 -9.57
C ILE A 217 21.75 -2.01 -9.02
N VAL A 218 21.88 -1.88 -7.70
CA VAL A 218 23.16 -1.92 -6.99
C VAL A 218 23.17 -3.10 -6.03
N LEU A 219 24.16 -3.96 -6.17
CA LEU A 219 24.35 -5.16 -5.39
C LEU A 219 25.35 -4.89 -4.27
N HIS A 220 24.99 -5.32 -3.06
CA HIS A 220 25.77 -5.11 -1.84
C HIS A 220 26.00 -6.41 -1.09
N CYS A 221 27.01 -6.39 -0.21
CA CYS A 221 27.27 -7.35 0.85
C CYS A 221 27.07 -6.67 2.20
N THR A 222 26.36 -7.31 3.13
CA THR A 222 26.00 -6.69 4.42
C THR A 222 27.16 -6.57 5.39
N GLU A 223 28.21 -7.39 5.25
CA GLU A 223 29.31 -7.55 6.23
C GLU A 223 28.78 -7.81 7.67
N ALA A 224 27.57 -8.32 7.79
CA ALA A 224 26.85 -8.51 9.04
C ALA A 224 25.82 -9.64 8.94
N SER A 225 25.33 -10.08 10.10
CA SER A 225 24.18 -11.00 10.14
C SER A 225 22.89 -10.31 9.68
N LEU A 226 21.90 -11.11 9.25
CA LEU A 226 20.55 -10.61 8.92
C LEU A 226 19.99 -9.74 10.06
N ALA A 227 20.01 -10.24 11.30
CA ALA A 227 19.44 -9.54 12.44
C ALA A 227 20.10 -8.17 12.67
N SER A 228 21.42 -8.10 12.60
CA SER A 228 22.17 -6.86 12.75
C SER A 228 21.89 -5.89 11.61
N THR A 229 21.78 -6.37 10.38
CA THR A 229 21.47 -5.54 9.20
C THR A 229 20.06 -4.94 9.30
N LEU A 230 19.06 -5.77 9.61
CA LEU A 230 17.67 -5.29 9.77
C LEU A 230 17.58 -4.25 10.91
N GLN A 231 18.27 -4.49 12.03
CA GLN A 231 18.31 -3.56 13.14
C GLN A 231 18.99 -2.24 12.77
N GLU A 232 20.14 -2.29 12.09
CA GLU A 232 20.87 -1.09 11.65
C GLU A 232 20.00 -0.22 10.72
N PHE A 233 19.33 -0.84 9.75
CA PHE A 233 18.49 -0.12 8.79
C PHE A 233 17.21 0.46 9.40
N GLN A 234 16.82 0.03 10.61
CA GLN A 234 15.67 0.57 11.36
C GLN A 234 16.05 1.75 12.28
N LYS A 235 17.35 2.02 12.49
CA LYS A 235 17.78 3.15 13.32
C LYS A 235 17.49 4.47 12.61
N SER A 236 16.81 5.40 13.29
CA SER A 236 16.58 6.77 12.82
C SER A 236 17.76 7.71 13.12
N GLU A 237 18.73 7.26 13.92
CA GLU A 237 19.93 8.01 14.33
C GLU A 237 21.19 7.31 13.85
N GLY A 238 22.31 8.05 13.82
CA GLY A 238 23.61 7.55 13.39
C GLY A 238 23.79 7.60 11.87
N ARG A 239 24.19 6.49 11.26
CA ARG A 239 24.54 6.44 9.82
C ARG A 239 23.36 6.61 8.88
N GLN A 240 22.13 6.40 9.34
CA GLN A 240 20.90 6.49 8.54
C GLN A 240 20.97 5.78 7.17
N VAL A 241 21.56 4.59 7.16
CA VAL A 241 21.67 3.74 5.96
C VAL A 241 20.45 2.84 5.81
N SER A 242 20.18 2.43 4.58
CA SER A 242 19.11 1.48 4.24
C SER A 242 19.35 0.87 2.87
N ALA A 243 18.66 -0.23 2.55
CA ALA A 243 18.52 -0.74 1.20
C ALA A 243 17.04 -1.05 0.91
N HIS A 244 16.69 -1.29 -0.34
CA HIS A 244 15.33 -1.67 -0.69
C HIS A 244 15.06 -3.11 -0.27
N TYR A 245 16.03 -3.99 -0.48
CA TYR A 245 15.92 -5.42 -0.19
C TYR A 245 17.14 -5.93 0.58
N VAL A 246 16.90 -6.92 1.42
CA VAL A 246 17.93 -7.74 2.07
C VAL A 246 17.61 -9.21 1.77
N ILE A 247 18.57 -9.96 1.23
CA ILE A 247 18.43 -11.39 0.92
C ILE A 247 19.28 -12.19 1.89
N ASP A 248 18.63 -13.03 2.69
CA ASP A 248 19.30 -13.90 3.64
C ASP A 248 19.96 -15.10 2.95
N ARG A 249 20.88 -15.74 3.61
CA ARG A 249 21.64 -16.90 3.08
C ARG A 249 20.76 -18.09 2.73
N ASN A 250 19.57 -18.22 3.34
CA ASN A 250 18.58 -19.24 3.03
C ASN A 250 17.66 -18.89 1.86
N GLY A 251 17.85 -17.70 1.25
CA GLY A 251 17.04 -17.19 0.12
C GLY A 251 15.80 -16.39 0.52
N ASP A 252 15.54 -16.19 1.80
CA ASP A 252 14.43 -15.33 2.25
C ASP A 252 14.70 -13.87 1.85
N ILE A 253 13.71 -13.21 1.27
CA ILE A 253 13.78 -11.82 0.83
C ILE A 253 13.01 -10.94 1.82
N TYR A 254 13.69 -9.95 2.37
CA TYR A 254 13.11 -8.90 3.21
C TYR A 254 13.10 -7.59 2.43
N GLN A 255 11.97 -6.90 2.41
CA GLN A 255 11.90 -5.56 1.84
C GLN A 255 11.91 -4.52 2.95
N MET A 256 12.76 -3.50 2.85
CA MET A 256 12.91 -2.48 3.90
C MET A 256 12.49 -1.09 3.45
N VAL A 257 12.60 -0.79 2.16
CA VAL A 257 12.17 0.47 1.56
C VAL A 257 11.31 0.15 0.34
N SER A 258 10.24 0.91 0.13
CA SER A 258 9.43 0.78 -1.08
C SER A 258 10.25 1.14 -2.32
N ASP A 259 10.07 0.44 -3.43
CA ASP A 259 10.76 0.74 -4.69
C ASP A 259 10.49 2.17 -5.19
N SER A 260 9.32 2.72 -4.84
CA SER A 260 8.94 4.10 -5.16
C SER A 260 9.73 5.15 -4.39
N ASP A 261 10.37 4.77 -3.30
CA ASP A 261 11.17 5.66 -2.46
C ASP A 261 12.66 5.44 -2.72
N ARG A 262 13.47 6.42 -2.38
CA ARG A 262 14.92 6.34 -2.40
C ARG A 262 15.41 5.74 -1.09
N SER A 263 16.19 4.68 -1.11
CA SER A 263 16.94 4.21 0.05
C SER A 263 18.35 4.81 0.10
N ASN A 264 18.99 4.76 1.26
CA ASN A 264 20.30 5.34 1.50
C ASN A 264 21.39 4.24 1.45
N HIS A 265 21.69 3.70 0.25
CA HIS A 265 22.62 2.56 0.07
C HIS A 265 23.87 2.90 -0.74
N CYS A 266 23.80 3.85 -1.67
CA CYS A 266 24.89 4.18 -2.59
C CYS A 266 24.90 5.69 -2.83
N MET A 267 25.67 6.42 -2.02
CA MET A 267 25.71 7.89 -2.03
C MET A 267 26.08 8.44 -3.42
N GLY A 268 25.25 9.33 -3.96
CA GLY A 268 25.37 9.84 -5.33
C GLY A 268 24.53 9.09 -6.37
N ALA A 269 24.21 7.80 -6.14
CA ALA A 269 23.39 6.98 -7.01
C ALA A 269 22.04 6.56 -6.40
N ASN A 270 21.74 6.91 -5.17
CA ASN A 270 20.53 6.53 -4.46
C ASN A 270 19.23 6.89 -5.20
N GLN A 271 19.23 8.04 -5.88
CA GLN A 271 18.01 8.65 -6.43
C GLN A 271 17.35 7.79 -7.51
N ASN A 272 18.12 7.09 -8.32
CA ASN A 272 17.66 6.33 -9.49
C ASN A 272 18.05 4.85 -9.46
N SER A 273 18.35 4.29 -8.29
CA SER A 273 18.72 2.88 -8.13
C SER A 273 17.86 2.13 -7.13
N ILE A 274 17.84 0.81 -7.27
CA ILE A 274 17.39 -0.15 -6.27
C ILE A 274 18.63 -0.80 -5.63
N GLY A 275 18.77 -0.70 -4.30
CA GLY A 275 19.83 -1.38 -3.55
C GLY A 275 19.36 -2.74 -3.05
N ILE A 276 20.15 -3.77 -3.27
CA ILE A 276 19.92 -5.14 -2.79
C ILE A 276 21.13 -5.58 -1.96
N GLU A 277 20.91 -5.77 -0.68
CA GLU A 277 21.88 -6.32 0.24
C GLU A 277 21.80 -7.85 0.26
N HIS A 278 22.96 -8.49 0.34
CA HIS A 278 23.08 -9.94 0.49
C HIS A 278 23.81 -10.24 1.78
N VAL A 279 23.18 -11.02 2.66
CA VAL A 279 23.81 -11.41 3.93
C VAL A 279 25.05 -12.24 3.65
N GLY A 280 26.20 -11.76 4.12
CA GLY A 280 27.50 -12.41 3.93
C GLY A 280 28.63 -11.52 4.40
N SER A 281 29.85 -12.04 4.28
CA SER A 281 31.11 -11.34 4.57
C SER A 281 31.98 -11.29 3.32
N GLU A 282 33.10 -10.58 3.40
CA GLU A 282 34.10 -10.42 2.33
C GLU A 282 34.68 -11.73 1.79
N THR A 283 34.65 -12.80 2.60
CA THR A 283 35.16 -14.13 2.26
C THR A 283 34.09 -15.10 1.80
N ASP A 284 32.80 -14.72 1.89
CA ASP A 284 31.69 -15.57 1.53
C ASP A 284 31.46 -15.58 0.00
N ALA A 285 30.82 -16.66 -0.47
CA ALA A 285 30.13 -16.71 -1.74
C ALA A 285 28.61 -16.76 -1.50
N LEU A 286 27.82 -16.38 -2.50
CA LEU A 286 26.37 -16.61 -2.44
C LEU A 286 26.07 -18.09 -2.24
N THR A 287 25.18 -18.40 -1.32
CA THR A 287 24.61 -19.74 -1.27
C THR A 287 23.68 -20.01 -2.45
N ALA A 288 23.44 -21.27 -2.81
CA ALA A 288 22.53 -21.58 -3.92
C ALA A 288 21.11 -21.01 -3.74
N PRO A 289 20.46 -21.08 -2.54
CA PRO A 289 19.17 -20.43 -2.30
C PRO A 289 19.24 -18.90 -2.45
N GLN A 290 20.32 -18.27 -1.94
CA GLN A 290 20.49 -16.83 -2.03
C GLN A 290 20.69 -16.36 -3.47
N ALA A 291 21.49 -17.07 -4.26
CA ALA A 291 21.69 -16.80 -5.69
C ALA A 291 20.39 -16.93 -6.49
N ALA A 292 19.61 -17.98 -6.22
CA ALA A 292 18.31 -18.19 -6.86
C ALA A 292 17.30 -17.08 -6.53
N ALA A 293 17.22 -16.69 -5.24
CA ALA A 293 16.34 -15.60 -4.80
C ALA A 293 16.76 -14.24 -5.40
N SER A 294 18.07 -13.96 -5.42
CA SER A 294 18.64 -12.75 -6.00
C SER A 294 18.35 -12.67 -7.50
N GLY A 295 18.62 -13.74 -8.25
CA GLY A 295 18.34 -13.80 -9.69
C GLY A 295 16.83 -13.59 -9.99
N ALA A 296 15.94 -14.21 -9.22
CA ALA A 296 14.50 -14.05 -9.36
C ALA A 296 14.05 -12.60 -9.09
N LEU A 297 14.56 -11.97 -8.02
CA LEU A 297 14.24 -10.59 -7.69
C LEU A 297 14.77 -9.62 -8.76
N ILE A 298 16.00 -9.81 -9.22
CA ILE A 298 16.61 -8.94 -10.23
C ILE A 298 15.87 -9.08 -11.58
N ARG A 299 15.51 -10.28 -12.03
CA ARG A 299 14.71 -10.48 -13.26
C ARG A 299 13.40 -9.69 -13.17
N TRP A 300 12.68 -9.82 -12.05
CA TRP A 300 11.44 -9.09 -11.87
C TRP A 300 11.65 -7.57 -11.91
N LEU A 301 12.68 -7.03 -11.20
CA LEU A 301 13.00 -5.59 -11.19
C LEU A 301 13.39 -5.06 -12.57
N VAL A 302 14.19 -5.82 -13.32
CA VAL A 302 14.63 -5.52 -14.69
C VAL A 302 13.41 -5.32 -15.60
N GLU A 303 12.44 -6.22 -15.53
CA GLU A 303 11.22 -6.14 -16.35
C GLU A 303 10.27 -5.04 -15.83
N GLN A 304 10.06 -4.98 -14.51
CA GLN A 304 9.14 -4.03 -13.90
C GLN A 304 9.52 -2.57 -14.19
N TYR A 305 10.80 -2.27 -14.16
CA TYR A 305 11.34 -0.93 -14.35
C TYR A 305 12.06 -0.72 -15.67
N GLN A 306 12.11 -1.74 -16.52
CA GLN A 306 12.80 -1.71 -17.82
C GLN A 306 14.27 -1.30 -17.67
N ILE A 307 14.95 -1.88 -16.69
CA ILE A 307 16.36 -1.62 -16.40
C ILE A 307 17.21 -2.46 -17.37
N PRO A 308 18.13 -1.87 -18.14
CA PRO A 308 19.08 -2.66 -18.93
C PRO A 308 19.93 -3.57 -18.02
N ARG A 309 20.15 -4.82 -18.39
CA ARG A 309 21.02 -5.73 -17.62
C ARG A 309 22.44 -5.19 -17.41
N THR A 310 22.93 -4.38 -18.34
CA THR A 310 24.20 -3.65 -18.24
C THR A 310 24.19 -2.58 -17.13
N ASN A 311 23.03 -2.26 -16.58
CA ASN A 311 22.87 -1.30 -15.48
C ASN A 311 22.71 -1.99 -14.11
N ILE A 312 23.28 -3.19 -13.97
CA ILE A 312 23.39 -3.90 -12.69
C ILE A 312 24.85 -3.84 -12.25
N PHE A 313 25.09 -3.21 -11.12
CA PHE A 313 26.44 -2.87 -10.66
C PHE A 313 26.69 -3.40 -9.25
N GLY A 314 27.94 -3.68 -8.93
CA GLY A 314 28.38 -3.70 -7.52
C GLY A 314 28.50 -2.29 -6.97
N HIS A 315 28.42 -2.13 -5.67
CA HIS A 315 28.43 -0.83 -5.01
C HIS A 315 29.60 0.07 -5.48
N ASP A 316 30.83 -0.45 -5.41
CA ASP A 316 32.03 0.31 -5.76
C ASP A 316 32.10 0.71 -7.25
N PHE A 317 31.43 -0.06 -8.13
CA PHE A 317 31.45 0.15 -9.59
C PHE A 317 30.24 0.94 -10.11
N THR A 318 29.38 1.42 -9.21
CA THR A 318 28.13 2.08 -9.59
C THR A 318 28.39 3.46 -10.20
N PRO A 319 27.94 3.72 -11.44
CA PRO A 319 28.02 5.05 -12.02
C PRO A 319 27.27 6.09 -11.16
N GLY A 320 27.96 7.15 -10.78
CA GLY A 320 27.45 8.19 -9.89
C GLY A 320 27.73 7.96 -8.40
N TYR A 321 28.31 6.83 -8.01
CA TYR A 321 28.79 6.65 -6.64
C TYR A 321 29.83 7.72 -6.28
N SER A 322 29.62 8.43 -5.16
CA SER A 322 30.41 9.62 -4.83
C SER A 322 31.79 9.33 -4.26
N ARG A 323 32.14 8.05 -4.00
CA ARG A 323 33.44 7.62 -3.44
C ARG A 323 33.94 6.37 -4.16
N PRO A 324 34.20 6.41 -5.48
CA PRO A 324 34.77 5.25 -6.20
C PRO A 324 36.05 4.76 -5.56
N GLY A 325 36.20 3.43 -5.38
CA GLY A 325 37.35 2.84 -4.64
C GLY A 325 37.29 3.02 -3.13
N GLY A 326 36.21 3.58 -2.58
CA GLY A 326 36.01 3.80 -1.15
C GLY A 326 35.35 2.66 -0.40
N THR A 327 35.04 1.55 -1.08
CA THR A 327 34.46 0.34 -0.51
C THR A 327 34.90 -0.88 -1.33
N SER A 328 35.00 -2.05 -0.68
CA SER A 328 35.16 -3.34 -1.35
C SER A 328 33.80 -4.02 -1.69
N CYS A 329 32.68 -3.43 -1.26
CA CYS A 329 31.35 -3.99 -1.44
C CYS A 329 30.98 -4.09 -2.94
N PRO A 330 30.46 -5.24 -3.41
CA PRO A 330 30.04 -6.43 -2.65
C PRO A 330 31.14 -7.52 -2.51
N ASP A 331 32.40 -7.13 -2.45
CA ASP A 331 33.54 -8.02 -2.33
C ASP A 331 33.58 -9.13 -3.40
N LYS A 332 33.84 -10.37 -2.98
CA LYS A 332 33.87 -11.55 -3.85
C LYS A 332 32.56 -12.34 -3.82
N LEU A 333 31.50 -11.77 -3.26
CA LEU A 333 30.25 -12.49 -3.04
C LEU A 333 29.64 -13.05 -4.36
N PHE A 334 29.83 -12.33 -5.46
CA PHE A 334 29.33 -12.70 -6.77
C PHE A 334 30.36 -13.43 -7.65
N GLY A 335 31.54 -13.79 -7.12
CA GLY A 335 32.57 -14.55 -7.84
C GLY A 335 33.98 -14.32 -7.31
N ALA A 336 34.97 -14.95 -7.94
CA ALA A 336 36.32 -15.05 -7.43
C ALA A 336 37.11 -13.72 -7.35
N ALA A 337 36.63 -12.65 -8.00
CA ALA A 337 37.32 -11.36 -8.06
C ALA A 337 36.34 -10.21 -7.82
N HIS A 338 36.81 -9.18 -7.10
CA HIS A 338 36.09 -7.93 -6.91
C HIS A 338 36.23 -7.07 -8.18
N THR A 339 35.40 -7.33 -9.19
CA THR A 339 35.36 -6.57 -10.44
C THR A 339 33.94 -6.50 -11.00
N GLN A 340 33.59 -5.41 -11.69
CA GLN A 340 32.31 -5.32 -12.39
C GLN A 340 32.13 -6.42 -13.44
N ARG A 341 33.23 -6.91 -14.06
CA ARG A 341 33.20 -8.04 -15.01
C ARG A 341 32.68 -9.33 -14.34
N THR A 342 33.13 -9.60 -13.12
CA THR A 342 32.69 -10.78 -12.35
C THR A 342 31.20 -10.69 -12.02
N ILE A 343 30.73 -9.51 -11.61
CA ILE A 343 29.32 -9.25 -11.35
C ILE A 343 28.48 -9.42 -12.63
N ALA A 344 28.92 -8.84 -13.75
CA ALA A 344 28.22 -8.98 -15.03
C ALA A 344 28.13 -10.44 -15.47
N ALA A 345 29.21 -11.23 -15.33
CA ALA A 345 29.20 -12.66 -15.62
C ALA A 345 28.20 -13.43 -14.73
N TRP A 346 28.10 -13.08 -13.44
CA TRP A 346 27.10 -13.67 -12.57
C TRP A 346 25.68 -13.28 -12.99
N VAL A 347 25.44 -12.02 -13.37
CA VAL A 347 24.16 -11.53 -13.88
C VAL A 347 23.77 -12.30 -15.14
N ASP A 348 24.68 -12.46 -16.11
CA ASP A 348 24.41 -13.17 -17.35
C ASP A 348 24.02 -14.63 -17.11
N ALA A 349 24.58 -15.26 -16.07
CA ALA A 349 24.28 -16.65 -15.73
C ALA A 349 23.01 -16.84 -14.91
N ASN A 350 22.51 -15.83 -14.19
CA ASN A 350 21.45 -15.97 -13.18
C ASN A 350 20.22 -15.08 -13.42
N VAL A 351 20.32 -14.07 -14.26
CA VAL A 351 19.28 -13.09 -14.57
C VAL A 351 18.84 -13.19 -16.03
#